data_dad0a976de2ef1c8bcf39ab3c891901f
#
_entry.id   dad0a976de2ef1c8bcf39ab3c891901f
#
_cell.length_a   1.000
_cell.length_b   1.000
_cell.length_c   1.000
_cell.angle_alpha   90.00
_cell.angle_beta   90.00
_cell.angle_gamma   90.00
#
_symmetry.space_group_name_H-M   'P 1'
#
loop_
_entity.id
_entity.type
_entity.pdbx_description
1 polymer ?
#
loop_
_entity_poly.entity_id
_entity_poly.type
_entity_poly.pdbx_seq_one_letter_code
_entity_poly.pdbx_strand_id
1 'polypeptide(L)'
;GEYISFANCGLPYYIGDSIKNRAFLLVQTVEGMKERFKLDVRNLSEVIEIDRKNKKVKVKNHKTGDIYEETYDELILSPGAMPKIPYIEGIKSADNLFTLRNIADTDRIKNYVDINKPQKALVIGGGFIGLEMVENLQKRGVEVTLVHSRNQVMKPVDYEMASILHSHLIEKGVKLILEDKPAKIENKGRKVTLLSGKEIETD
;
A
#
# COMPACT_ATOMS: atom_id res chain seq x y z
N GLY A 1 -13.35 -4.07 6.58
CA GLY A 1 -12.68 -4.84 5.53
C GLY A 1 -13.00 -6.32 5.61
N GLU A 2 -12.55 -7.09 4.62
CA GLU A 2 -12.73 -8.55 4.57
C GLU A 2 -11.78 -9.27 5.55
N TYR A 3 -10.54 -8.86 5.56
CA TYR A 3 -9.48 -9.44 6.39
C TYR A 3 -9.29 -8.61 7.66
N ILE A 4 -9.40 -9.26 8.81
CA ILE A 4 -9.37 -8.59 10.11
C ILE A 4 -7.96 -8.43 10.68
N SER A 5 -7.06 -9.34 10.30
CA SER A 5 -5.66 -9.31 10.74
C SER A 5 -4.77 -9.96 9.69
N PHE A 6 -3.76 -9.24 9.24
CA PHE A 6 -2.80 -9.72 8.26
C PHE A 6 -1.42 -9.09 8.49
N ALA A 7 -0.39 -9.75 8.00
CA ALA A 7 1.00 -9.33 8.10
C ALA A 7 1.28 -8.16 7.14
N ASN A 8 1.07 -6.92 7.59
CA ASN A 8 1.33 -5.72 6.78
C ASN A 8 2.74 -5.72 6.19
N CYS A 9 3.74 -6.06 6.99
CA CYS A 9 5.14 -6.14 6.54
C CYS A 9 5.39 -7.28 5.54
N GLY A 10 4.51 -8.28 5.47
CA GLY A 10 4.63 -9.39 4.53
C GLY A 10 4.15 -9.07 3.12
N LEU A 11 3.38 -8.00 2.94
CA LEU A 11 2.72 -7.68 1.66
C LEU A 11 3.73 -7.49 0.50
N PRO A 12 4.78 -6.67 0.63
CA PRO A 12 5.82 -6.55 -0.40
C PRO A 12 6.54 -7.87 -0.68
N TYR A 13 6.82 -8.66 0.37
CA TYR A 13 7.54 -9.93 0.26
C TYR A 13 6.73 -11.02 -0.43
N TYR A 14 5.40 -10.97 -0.35
CA TYR A 14 4.53 -11.83 -1.15
C TYR A 14 4.54 -11.41 -2.63
N ILE A 15 4.55 -10.12 -2.93
CA ILE A 15 4.69 -9.61 -4.31
C ILE A 15 6.04 -10.06 -4.90
N GLY A 16 7.12 -9.99 -4.11
CA GLY A 16 8.47 -10.40 -4.48
C GLY A 16 8.74 -11.90 -4.46
N ASP A 17 7.71 -12.75 -4.22
CA ASP A 17 7.85 -14.22 -4.14
C ASP A 17 8.74 -14.73 -3.00
N SER A 18 9.12 -13.90 -2.04
CA SER A 18 9.80 -14.36 -0.82
C SER A 18 8.83 -15.12 0.09
N ILE A 19 7.58 -14.68 0.18
CA ILE A 19 6.47 -15.42 0.76
C ILE A 19 5.71 -16.09 -0.39
N LYS A 20 5.74 -17.42 -0.44
CA LYS A 20 5.14 -18.19 -1.54
C LYS A 20 3.64 -18.42 -1.38
N ASN A 21 3.18 -18.62 -0.15
CA ASN A 21 1.79 -18.95 0.12
C ASN A 21 1.06 -17.72 0.69
N ARG A 22 0.03 -17.28 -0.04
CA ARG A 22 -0.83 -16.15 0.36
C ARG A 22 -1.45 -16.33 1.75
N ALA A 23 -1.75 -17.57 2.15
CA ALA A 23 -2.33 -17.85 3.45
C ALA A 23 -1.43 -17.40 4.62
N PHE A 24 -0.10 -17.34 4.42
CA PHE A 24 0.84 -16.87 5.44
C PHE A 24 0.77 -15.35 5.69
N LEU A 25 0.08 -14.62 4.84
CA LEU A 25 -0.24 -13.21 5.11
C LEU A 25 -1.37 -13.06 6.13
N LEU A 26 -2.23 -14.06 6.29
CA LEU A 26 -3.39 -14.00 7.18
C LEU A 26 -2.97 -14.44 8.59
N VAL A 27 -3.01 -13.51 9.54
CA VAL A 27 -2.57 -13.77 10.92
C VAL A 27 -3.69 -14.30 11.78
N GLN A 28 -4.91 -13.76 11.62
CA GLN A 28 -6.09 -14.21 12.36
C GLN A 28 -7.34 -14.18 11.47
N THR A 29 -8.26 -15.09 11.79
CA THR A 29 -9.59 -15.16 11.17
C THR A 29 -10.67 -14.70 12.15
N VAL A 30 -11.87 -14.42 11.63
CA VAL A 30 -13.04 -14.07 12.47
C VAL A 30 -13.35 -15.22 13.44
N GLU A 31 -13.33 -16.45 12.95
CA GLU A 31 -13.58 -17.65 13.72
C GLU A 31 -12.53 -17.85 14.83
N GLY A 32 -11.25 -17.72 14.49
CA GLY A 32 -10.16 -17.82 15.46
C GLY A 32 -10.22 -16.78 16.55
N MET A 33 -10.61 -15.55 16.24
CA MET A 33 -10.82 -14.49 17.25
C MET A 33 -12.01 -14.79 18.16
N LYS A 34 -13.08 -15.31 17.60
CA LYS A 34 -14.27 -15.73 18.37
C LYS A 34 -13.95 -16.91 19.32
N GLU A 35 -13.29 -17.94 18.81
CA GLU A 35 -12.97 -19.13 19.60
C GLU A 35 -11.96 -18.86 20.71
N ARG A 36 -10.86 -18.17 20.36
CA ARG A 36 -9.74 -17.96 21.28
C ARG A 36 -9.98 -16.84 22.28
N PHE A 37 -10.56 -15.72 21.80
CA PHE A 37 -10.69 -14.49 22.61
C PHE A 37 -12.12 -14.14 22.97
N LYS A 38 -13.12 -14.93 22.52
CA LYS A 38 -14.56 -14.71 22.76
C LYS A 38 -15.04 -13.33 22.27
N LEU A 39 -14.43 -12.82 21.19
CA LEU A 39 -14.78 -11.55 20.58
C LEU A 39 -15.87 -11.73 19.52
N ASP A 40 -16.85 -10.83 19.48
CA ASP A 40 -17.77 -10.69 18.36
C ASP A 40 -17.13 -9.80 17.28
N VAL A 41 -16.47 -10.42 16.32
CA VAL A 41 -15.80 -9.73 15.21
C VAL A 41 -16.66 -9.79 13.97
N ARG A 42 -17.08 -8.65 13.46
CA ARG A 42 -17.93 -8.50 12.28
C ARG A 42 -17.15 -7.87 11.14
N ASN A 43 -16.58 -8.69 10.26
CA ASN A 43 -15.94 -8.20 9.04
C ASN A 43 -16.99 -7.72 8.02
N LEU A 44 -16.56 -6.94 7.01
CA LEU A 44 -17.44 -6.33 6.01
C LEU A 44 -18.58 -5.51 6.61
N SER A 45 -18.39 -5.01 7.82
CA SER A 45 -19.32 -4.15 8.56
C SER A 45 -18.68 -2.78 8.74
N GLU A 46 -19.39 -1.73 8.37
CA GLU A 46 -18.93 -0.35 8.41
C GLU A 46 -19.76 0.47 9.37
N VAL A 47 -19.11 1.11 10.34
CA VAL A 47 -19.77 2.11 11.17
C VAL A 47 -19.95 3.38 10.34
N ILE A 48 -21.19 3.71 10.01
CA ILE A 48 -21.54 4.85 9.14
C ILE A 48 -21.96 6.09 9.95
N GLU A 49 -22.32 5.92 11.23
CA GLU A 49 -22.75 7.01 12.10
C GLU A 49 -22.43 6.66 13.57
N ILE A 50 -22.08 7.67 14.37
CA ILE A 50 -21.86 7.55 15.82
C ILE A 50 -22.77 8.53 16.55
N ASP A 51 -23.75 8.01 17.28
CA ASP A 51 -24.60 8.79 18.20
C ASP A 51 -23.95 8.76 19.60
N ARG A 52 -23.18 9.78 19.89
CA ARG A 52 -22.50 9.90 21.17
C ARG A 52 -23.44 10.13 22.35
N LYS A 53 -24.57 10.78 22.10
CA LYS A 53 -25.54 11.11 23.16
C LYS A 53 -26.25 9.85 23.67
N ASN A 54 -26.66 8.98 22.77
CA ASN A 54 -27.38 7.75 23.11
C ASN A 54 -26.43 6.52 23.17
N LYS A 55 -25.13 6.73 23.07
CA LYS A 55 -24.09 5.65 23.05
C LYS A 55 -24.44 4.54 22.06
N LYS A 56 -24.68 4.91 20.80
CA LYS A 56 -25.03 3.98 19.72
C LYS A 56 -24.15 4.22 18.50
N VAL A 57 -23.91 3.17 17.75
CA VAL A 57 -23.34 3.22 16.40
C VAL A 57 -24.34 2.63 15.40
N LYS A 58 -24.40 3.22 14.20
CA LYS A 58 -25.14 2.65 13.08
C LYS A 58 -24.18 1.91 12.18
N VAL A 59 -24.46 0.66 11.90
CA VAL A 59 -23.59 -0.26 11.18
C VAL A 59 -24.25 -0.72 9.90
N LYS A 60 -23.51 -0.62 8.79
CA LYS A 60 -23.91 -1.18 7.49
C LYS A 60 -23.17 -2.49 7.24
N ASN A 61 -23.91 -3.56 7.04
CA ASN A 61 -23.36 -4.84 6.60
C ASN A 61 -23.22 -4.84 5.08
N HIS A 62 -21.99 -4.90 4.58
CA HIS A 62 -21.72 -4.89 3.12
C HIS A 62 -22.01 -6.23 2.43
N LYS A 63 -22.26 -7.32 3.17
CA LYS A 63 -22.69 -8.61 2.58
C LYS A 63 -24.17 -8.63 2.27
N THR A 64 -25.00 -8.12 3.18
CA THR A 64 -26.46 -8.17 3.08
C THR A 64 -27.06 -6.84 2.64
N GLY A 65 -26.37 -5.74 2.84
CA GLY A 65 -26.88 -4.37 2.65
C GLY A 65 -27.65 -3.82 3.84
N ASP A 66 -27.88 -4.61 4.88
CA ASP A 66 -28.65 -4.23 6.06
C ASP A 66 -27.95 -3.13 6.86
N ILE A 67 -28.75 -2.27 7.47
CA ILE A 67 -28.31 -1.26 8.41
C ILE A 67 -28.98 -1.54 9.75
N TYR A 68 -28.18 -1.59 10.82
CA TYR A 68 -28.63 -1.84 12.17
C TYR A 68 -27.91 -0.95 13.19
N GLU A 69 -28.40 -0.89 14.40
CA GLU A 69 -27.82 -0.15 15.51
C GLU A 69 -27.19 -1.10 16.53
N GLU A 70 -26.06 -0.70 17.10
CA GLU A 70 -25.43 -1.33 18.26
C GLU A 70 -25.19 -0.30 19.33
N THR A 71 -25.42 -0.69 20.59
CA THR A 71 -25.14 0.13 21.78
C THR A 71 -23.71 -0.17 22.27
N TYR A 72 -23.12 0.78 22.97
CA TYR A 72 -21.82 0.61 23.62
C TYR A 72 -21.77 1.32 24.98
N ASP A 73 -20.99 0.80 25.89
CA ASP A 73 -20.64 1.48 27.13
C ASP A 73 -19.42 2.39 26.87
N GLU A 74 -18.37 1.85 26.22
CA GLU A 74 -17.18 2.57 25.79
C GLU A 74 -16.89 2.28 24.32
N LEU A 75 -16.41 3.28 23.58
CA LEU A 75 -16.11 3.18 22.14
C LEU A 75 -14.64 3.49 21.87
N ILE A 76 -13.94 2.52 21.30
CA ILE A 76 -12.58 2.70 20.78
C ILE A 76 -12.62 2.85 19.26
N LEU A 77 -12.04 3.94 18.74
CA LEU A 77 -11.97 4.21 17.32
C LEU A 77 -10.59 3.83 16.78
N SER A 78 -10.52 2.84 15.92
CA SER A 78 -9.31 2.39 15.23
C SER A 78 -9.55 2.29 13.73
N PRO A 79 -9.88 3.38 13.01
CA PRO A 79 -10.32 3.34 11.62
C PRO A 79 -9.20 3.02 10.64
N GLY A 80 -7.94 3.07 11.07
CA GLY A 80 -6.77 2.91 10.21
C GLY A 80 -6.54 4.13 9.31
N ALA A 81 -5.90 3.89 8.16
CA ALA A 81 -5.56 4.92 7.20
C ALA A 81 -5.77 4.43 5.76
N MET A 82 -5.96 5.35 4.84
CA MET A 82 -5.98 5.09 3.40
C MET A 82 -4.76 5.74 2.74
N PRO A 83 -4.21 5.15 1.68
CA PRO A 83 -3.18 5.79 0.88
C PRO A 83 -3.70 7.10 0.30
N LYS A 84 -2.93 8.17 0.47
CA LYS A 84 -3.24 9.46 -0.17
C LYS A 84 -2.59 9.50 -1.55
N ILE A 85 -3.41 9.47 -2.58
CA ILE A 85 -2.95 9.69 -3.95
C ILE A 85 -2.92 11.20 -4.19
N PRO A 86 -1.75 11.81 -4.46
CA PRO A 86 -1.66 13.23 -4.74
C PRO A 86 -2.32 13.56 -6.10
N TYR A 87 -2.68 14.82 -6.28
CA TYR A 87 -3.08 15.27 -7.60
C TYR A 87 -1.84 15.31 -8.52
N ILE A 88 -1.92 14.56 -9.61
CA ILE A 88 -0.95 14.56 -10.71
C ILE A 88 -1.75 14.62 -12.00
N GLU A 89 -1.36 15.48 -12.93
CA GLU A 89 -2.04 15.57 -14.23
C GLU A 89 -2.05 14.20 -14.92
N GLY A 90 -3.19 13.77 -15.42
CA GLY A 90 -3.35 12.50 -16.13
C GLY A 90 -3.44 11.24 -15.23
N ILE A 91 -3.33 11.36 -13.92
CA ILE A 91 -3.32 10.20 -13.00
C ILE A 91 -4.56 9.28 -13.15
N LYS A 92 -5.72 9.85 -13.45
CA LYS A 92 -6.96 9.09 -13.61
C LYS A 92 -7.00 8.21 -14.85
N SER A 93 -6.13 8.47 -15.83
CA SER A 93 -6.04 7.69 -17.06
C SER A 93 -5.05 6.52 -16.97
N ALA A 94 -4.27 6.45 -15.88
CA ALA A 94 -3.31 5.38 -15.65
C ALA A 94 -4.02 4.07 -15.31
N ASP A 95 -3.71 3.00 -16.03
CA ASP A 95 -4.23 1.65 -15.81
C ASP A 95 -3.25 0.73 -15.05
N ASN A 96 -2.01 1.20 -14.86
CA ASN A 96 -0.92 0.54 -14.16
C ASN A 96 -0.50 1.23 -12.85
N LEU A 97 -1.41 2.02 -12.26
CA LEU A 97 -1.17 2.71 -11.00
C LEU A 97 -1.68 1.90 -9.81
N PHE A 98 -0.82 1.69 -8.84
CA PHE A 98 -1.11 0.91 -7.65
C PHE A 98 -0.73 1.67 -6.38
N THR A 99 -1.46 1.38 -5.32
CA THR A 99 -1.09 1.69 -3.94
C THR A 99 -1.07 0.40 -3.14
N LEU A 100 -0.22 0.29 -2.14
CA LEU A 100 -0.11 -0.90 -1.30
C LEU A 100 -0.55 -0.56 0.12
N ARG A 101 -1.68 -1.14 0.55
CA ARG A 101 -2.21 -0.94 1.89
C ARG A 101 -2.74 -2.22 2.54
N ASN A 102 -3.31 -3.13 1.76
CA ASN A 102 -4.01 -4.31 2.25
C ASN A 102 -3.82 -5.51 1.32
N ILE A 103 -4.45 -6.63 1.69
CA ILE A 103 -4.39 -7.88 0.92
C ILE A 103 -4.91 -7.70 -0.51
N ALA A 104 -6.01 -6.99 -0.70
CA ALA A 104 -6.57 -6.78 -2.05
C ALA A 104 -5.63 -5.97 -2.95
N ASP A 105 -4.95 -4.97 -2.39
CA ASP A 105 -3.93 -4.22 -3.12
C ASP A 105 -2.76 -5.12 -3.51
N THR A 106 -2.31 -5.94 -2.56
CA THR A 106 -1.23 -6.90 -2.77
C THR A 106 -1.55 -7.90 -3.87
N ASP A 107 -2.75 -8.47 -3.83
CA ASP A 107 -3.22 -9.41 -4.85
C ASP A 107 -3.25 -8.76 -6.25
N ARG A 108 -3.71 -7.51 -6.34
CA ARG A 108 -3.73 -6.75 -7.61
C ARG A 108 -2.32 -6.51 -8.15
N ILE A 109 -1.40 -6.06 -7.31
CA ILE A 109 -0.02 -5.79 -7.72
C ILE A 109 0.67 -7.09 -8.12
N LYS A 110 0.56 -8.14 -7.29
CA LYS A 110 1.17 -9.43 -7.58
C LYS A 110 0.66 -10.01 -8.89
N ASN A 111 -0.66 -10.00 -9.08
CA ASN A 111 -1.28 -10.49 -10.31
C ASN A 111 -0.81 -9.70 -11.54
N TYR A 112 -0.68 -8.37 -11.41
CA TYR A 112 -0.14 -7.53 -12.48
C TYR A 112 1.29 -7.93 -12.84
N VAL A 113 2.16 -8.08 -11.84
CA VAL A 113 3.56 -8.48 -12.04
C VAL A 113 3.67 -9.88 -12.63
N ASP A 114 2.86 -10.83 -12.16
CA ASP A 114 2.88 -12.22 -12.62
C ASP A 114 2.41 -12.37 -14.07
N ILE A 115 1.37 -11.64 -14.47
CA ILE A 115 0.77 -11.75 -15.81
C ILE A 115 1.53 -10.89 -16.83
N ASN A 116 1.77 -9.61 -16.51
CA ASN A 116 2.30 -8.66 -17.47
C ASN A 116 3.84 -8.68 -17.54
N LYS A 117 4.51 -9.23 -16.51
CA LYS A 117 5.98 -9.33 -16.42
C LYS A 117 6.67 -8.00 -16.76
N PRO A 118 6.31 -6.90 -16.07
CA PRO A 118 6.82 -5.58 -16.38
C PRO A 118 8.35 -5.58 -16.33
N GLN A 119 8.97 -4.83 -17.26
CA GLN A 119 10.42 -4.67 -17.28
C GLN A 119 10.86 -3.44 -16.48
N LYS A 120 9.99 -2.44 -16.37
CA LYS A 120 10.28 -1.16 -15.70
C LYS A 120 9.17 -0.79 -14.73
N ALA A 121 9.54 -0.33 -13.55
CA ALA A 121 8.60 0.20 -12.56
C ALA A 121 9.09 1.52 -11.98
N LEU A 122 8.16 2.42 -11.73
CA LEU A 122 8.38 3.65 -10.98
C LEU A 122 7.76 3.51 -9.58
N VAL A 123 8.60 3.59 -8.56
CA VAL A 123 8.16 3.68 -7.15
C VAL A 123 8.19 5.14 -6.72
N ILE A 124 7.07 5.65 -6.23
CA ILE A 124 6.93 7.04 -5.77
C ILE A 124 6.88 7.06 -4.24
N GLY A 125 7.94 7.55 -3.62
CA GLY A 125 8.07 7.65 -2.18
C GLY A 125 9.09 6.70 -1.56
N GLY A 126 10.12 7.27 -0.92
CA GLY A 126 11.25 6.55 -0.28
C GLY A 126 11.01 6.27 1.21
N GLY A 127 9.79 5.95 1.62
CA GLY A 127 9.49 5.41 2.97
C GLY A 127 9.66 3.89 3.03
N PHE A 128 9.33 3.28 4.17
CA PHE A 128 9.45 1.83 4.39
C PHE A 128 8.82 1.01 3.26
N ILE A 129 7.53 1.22 2.98
CA ILE A 129 6.80 0.47 1.96
C ILE A 129 7.44 0.64 0.57
N GLY A 130 7.84 1.88 0.23
CA GLY A 130 8.48 2.15 -1.06
C GLY A 130 9.80 1.39 -1.22
N LEU A 131 10.65 1.39 -0.19
CA LEU A 131 11.94 0.68 -0.21
C LEU A 131 11.75 -0.85 -0.27
N GLU A 132 10.80 -1.39 0.50
CA GLU A 132 10.45 -2.81 0.44
C GLU A 132 9.89 -3.20 -0.94
N MET A 133 9.09 -2.33 -1.57
CA MET A 133 8.63 -2.55 -2.95
C MET A 133 9.76 -2.51 -3.97
N VAL A 134 10.70 -1.56 -3.84
CA VAL A 134 11.91 -1.51 -4.69
C VAL A 134 12.66 -2.83 -4.64
N GLU A 135 12.98 -3.31 -3.43
CA GLU A 135 13.68 -4.58 -3.22
C GLU A 135 12.93 -5.76 -3.87
N ASN A 136 11.62 -5.84 -3.60
CA ASN A 136 10.83 -6.99 -4.03
C ASN A 136 10.51 -6.98 -5.54
N LEU A 137 10.37 -5.82 -6.17
CA LEU A 137 10.27 -5.71 -7.62
C LEU A 137 11.60 -6.06 -8.30
N GLN A 138 12.75 -5.63 -7.76
CA GLN A 138 14.06 -6.04 -8.28
C GLN A 138 14.27 -7.55 -8.18
N LYS A 139 13.85 -8.21 -7.10
CA LYS A 139 13.87 -9.70 -6.99
C LYS A 139 13.06 -10.38 -8.09
N ARG A 140 12.05 -9.68 -8.65
CA ARG A 140 11.25 -10.15 -9.78
C ARG A 140 11.87 -9.81 -11.14
N GLY A 141 13.09 -9.23 -11.16
CA GLY A 141 13.79 -8.85 -12.38
C GLY A 141 13.34 -7.53 -13.00
N VAL A 142 12.59 -6.71 -12.26
CA VAL A 142 12.09 -5.41 -12.73
C VAL A 142 13.15 -4.34 -12.51
N GLU A 143 13.44 -3.54 -13.53
CA GLU A 143 14.26 -2.33 -13.41
C GLU A 143 13.46 -1.24 -12.67
N VAL A 144 13.94 -0.80 -11.50
CA VAL A 144 13.20 0.11 -10.65
C VAL A 144 13.80 1.51 -10.63
N THR A 145 12.96 2.50 -10.88
CA THR A 145 13.24 3.91 -10.58
C THR A 145 12.51 4.29 -9.30
N LEU A 146 13.22 4.82 -8.30
CA LEU A 146 12.66 5.36 -7.07
C LEU A 146 12.71 6.89 -7.10
N VAL A 147 11.56 7.54 -7.05
CA VAL A 147 11.45 9.00 -6.97
C VAL A 147 10.98 9.40 -5.57
N HIS A 148 11.68 10.35 -4.96
CA HIS A 148 11.31 10.89 -3.65
C HIS A 148 11.43 12.40 -3.60
N SER A 149 10.44 13.07 -3.00
CA SER A 149 10.32 14.52 -2.99
C SER A 149 11.26 15.25 -2.01
N ARG A 150 12.02 14.49 -1.21
CA ARG A 150 12.98 15.04 -0.24
C ARG A 150 14.40 14.63 -0.62
N ASN A 151 15.37 15.22 0.05
CA ASN A 151 16.80 14.95 -0.13
C ASN A 151 17.26 13.59 0.41
N GLN A 152 16.39 12.84 1.12
CA GLN A 152 16.71 11.50 1.63
C GLN A 152 15.50 10.57 1.65
N VAL A 153 15.75 9.28 1.46
CA VAL A 153 14.81 8.20 1.80
C VAL A 153 14.80 7.98 3.32
N MET A 154 13.84 7.19 3.84
CA MET A 154 13.80 6.80 5.25
C MET A 154 13.89 8.00 6.21
N LYS A 155 13.00 8.97 6.06
CA LYS A 155 12.96 10.18 6.89
C LYS A 155 13.17 9.97 8.42
N PRO A 156 12.78 8.83 9.04
CA PRO A 156 13.00 8.62 10.47
C PRO A 156 14.47 8.46 10.90
N VAL A 157 15.39 8.22 9.97
CA VAL A 157 16.82 8.09 10.26
C VAL A 157 17.56 9.39 9.91
N ASP A 158 18.74 9.59 10.51
CA ASP A 158 19.60 10.73 10.19
C ASP A 158 20.14 10.61 8.76
N TYR A 159 20.54 11.75 8.18
CA TYR A 159 20.97 11.81 6.78
C TYR A 159 22.19 10.91 6.50
N GLU A 160 23.12 10.81 7.42
CA GLU A 160 24.31 9.98 7.34
C GLU A 160 23.92 8.50 7.18
N MET A 161 22.93 8.05 7.94
CA MET A 161 22.39 6.69 7.81
C MET A 161 21.60 6.50 6.52
N ALA A 162 20.81 7.50 6.12
CA ALA A 162 20.09 7.46 4.86
C ALA A 162 21.03 7.41 3.66
N SER A 163 22.21 8.07 3.74
CA SER A 163 23.20 8.07 2.67
C SER A 163 23.78 6.67 2.39
N ILE A 164 23.90 5.83 3.42
CA ILE A 164 24.28 4.42 3.27
C ILE A 164 23.22 3.67 2.46
N LEU A 165 21.92 3.93 2.74
CA LEU A 165 20.83 3.34 1.95
C LEU A 165 20.84 3.86 0.52
N HIS A 166 21.14 5.15 0.27
CA HIS A 166 21.26 5.68 -1.09
C HIS A 166 22.33 4.95 -1.87
N SER A 167 23.53 4.79 -1.29
CA SER A 167 24.64 4.07 -1.92
C SER A 167 24.25 2.63 -2.23
N HIS A 168 23.63 1.94 -1.26
CA HIS A 168 23.18 0.56 -1.44
C HIS A 168 22.12 0.43 -2.56
N LEU A 169 21.12 1.33 -2.62
CA LEU A 169 20.13 1.33 -3.69
C LEU A 169 20.79 1.48 -5.06
N ILE A 170 21.74 2.42 -5.20
CA ILE A 170 22.47 2.68 -6.45
C ILE A 170 23.33 1.46 -6.83
N GLU A 171 24.05 0.87 -5.89
CA GLU A 171 24.85 -0.34 -6.09
C GLU A 171 24.01 -1.54 -6.56
N LYS A 172 22.75 -1.61 -6.09
CA LYS A 172 21.78 -2.62 -6.55
C LYS A 172 21.13 -2.28 -7.89
N GLY A 173 21.50 -1.17 -8.52
CA GLY A 173 20.99 -0.77 -9.84
C GLY A 173 19.67 -0.02 -9.81
N VAL A 174 19.23 0.47 -8.63
CA VAL A 174 18.04 1.32 -8.54
C VAL A 174 18.39 2.71 -9.08
N LYS A 175 17.55 3.24 -9.96
CA LYS A 175 17.64 4.64 -10.39
C LYS A 175 17.00 5.52 -9.31
N LEU A 176 17.83 6.05 -8.40
CA LEU A 176 17.37 6.93 -7.31
C LEU A 176 17.30 8.38 -7.76
N ILE A 177 16.13 9.00 -7.62
CA ILE A 177 15.88 10.41 -7.90
C ILE A 177 15.30 11.05 -6.62
N LEU A 178 16.08 11.93 -6.02
CA LEU A 178 15.69 12.69 -4.83
C LEU A 178 15.29 14.11 -5.22
N GLU A 179 14.61 14.82 -4.31
CA GLU A 179 14.16 16.20 -4.45
C GLU A 179 13.28 16.46 -5.69
N ASP A 180 12.60 15.41 -6.16
CA ASP A 180 11.71 15.49 -7.31
C ASP A 180 10.40 14.73 -7.07
N LYS A 181 9.41 15.01 -7.88
CA LYS A 181 8.10 14.34 -7.79
C LYS A 181 7.40 14.33 -9.15
N PRO A 182 6.48 13.38 -9.39
CA PRO A 182 5.68 13.36 -10.60
C PRO A 182 4.84 14.62 -10.76
N ALA A 183 4.84 15.19 -11.95
CA ALA A 183 4.02 16.31 -12.38
C ALA A 183 2.92 15.88 -13.34
N LYS A 184 3.22 14.96 -14.27
CA LYS A 184 2.30 14.51 -15.30
C LYS A 184 2.45 13.02 -15.58
N ILE A 185 1.32 12.36 -15.88
CA ILE A 185 1.25 10.95 -16.29
C ILE A 185 0.56 10.89 -17.64
N GLU A 186 1.16 10.21 -18.59
CA GLU A 186 0.70 10.07 -19.98
C GLU A 186 0.71 8.60 -20.41
N ASN A 187 0.15 8.32 -21.58
CA ASN A 187 0.12 6.99 -22.19
C ASN A 187 -0.41 5.91 -21.23
N LYS A 188 -1.52 6.21 -20.54
CA LYS A 188 -2.15 5.29 -19.56
C LYS A 188 -1.23 4.85 -18.43
N GLY A 189 -0.27 5.71 -18.03
CA GLY A 189 0.66 5.42 -16.96
C GLY A 189 2.06 5.04 -17.42
N ARG A 190 2.29 4.86 -18.73
CA ARG A 190 3.58 4.36 -19.25
C ARG A 190 4.64 5.44 -19.47
N LYS A 191 4.29 6.70 -19.25
CA LYS A 191 5.21 7.82 -19.29
C LYS A 191 4.90 8.77 -18.14
N VAL A 192 5.89 9.07 -17.33
CA VAL A 192 5.79 9.97 -16.19
C VAL A 192 6.80 11.09 -16.35
N THR A 193 6.32 12.34 -16.36
CA THR A 193 7.16 13.54 -16.35
C THR A 193 7.26 14.06 -14.93
N LEU A 194 8.48 14.29 -14.45
CA LEU A 194 8.77 14.87 -13.15
C LEU A 194 8.72 16.40 -13.19
N LEU A 195 8.70 17.07 -12.04
CA LEU A 195 8.76 18.53 -11.95
C LEU A 195 10.05 19.11 -12.57
N SER A 196 11.16 18.41 -12.49
CA SER A 196 12.43 18.77 -13.15
C SER A 196 12.36 18.74 -14.68
N GLY A 197 11.30 18.23 -15.27
CA GLY A 197 11.17 17.94 -16.70
C GLY A 197 11.75 16.59 -17.12
N LYS A 198 12.32 15.81 -16.21
CA LYS A 198 12.81 14.46 -16.51
C LYS A 198 11.65 13.53 -16.82
N GLU A 199 11.79 12.76 -17.89
CA GLU A 199 10.80 11.76 -18.31
C GLU A 199 11.24 10.35 -17.88
N ILE A 200 10.29 9.55 -17.41
CA ILE A 200 10.49 8.18 -16.98
C ILE A 200 9.48 7.31 -17.71
N GLU A 201 9.96 6.28 -18.36
CA GLU A 201 9.14 5.22 -18.93
C GLU A 201 8.89 4.14 -17.87
N THR A 202 7.69 3.59 -17.86
CA THR A 202 7.25 2.52 -16.95
C THR A 202 6.22 1.63 -17.65
N ASP A 203 6.09 0.39 -17.21
CA ASP A 203 5.16 -0.59 -17.78
C ASP A 203 3.85 -0.70 -17.02
#